data_bd537a579867b8f890c7e92b1fe13a8a
#
_entry.id   bd537a579867b8f890c7e92b1fe13a8a
#
_cell.length_a   1.000
_cell.length_b   1.000
_cell.length_c   1.000
_cell.angle_alpha   90.00
_cell.angle_beta   90.00
_cell.angle_gamma   90.00
#
_symmetry.space_group_name_H-M   'P 1'
#
loop_
_entity.id
_entity.type
_entity.pdbx_description
1 polymer ?
#
loop_
_entity_poly.entity_id
_entity_poly.type
_entity_poly.pdbx_seq_one_letter_code
_entity_poly.pdbx_strand_id
1 'polypeptide(L)'
;IGTYFILEIETKILMPLTKNNIELRNVKFSPDSKFLAYVRNDNNLYTYDIKRGKEKKLTRTGSKTILNGHFGWLYEEELTGYDGYRWSPDSKSIAYWEEDESMVPEFYLLDKMNKYPIIKKIRYPKVGENNPSLKIGIVRVSGAGRKWLQKGAVDNNDYLPWMEWVNKDKVAFIKMNRKQNKMDMYVADRETGKA
;
A
#
# COMPACT_ATOMS: atom_id res chain seq x y z
N ILE A 1 10.90 -6.64 -4.10
CA ILE A 1 10.26 -7.17 -5.32
C ILE A 1 10.89 -8.52 -5.61
N GLY A 2 10.08 -9.55 -5.88
CA GLY A 2 10.59 -10.89 -6.14
C GLY A 2 9.51 -11.87 -6.58
N THR A 3 9.93 -13.08 -6.90
CA THR A 3 9.04 -14.23 -7.11
C THR A 3 8.81 -14.91 -5.77
N TYR A 4 7.55 -15.17 -5.44
CA TYR A 4 7.15 -15.73 -4.15
C TYR A 4 6.61 -17.14 -4.31
N PHE A 5 6.91 -17.97 -3.32
CA PHE A 5 6.44 -19.34 -3.22
C PHE A 5 5.76 -19.55 -1.87
N ILE A 6 4.81 -20.46 -1.84
CA ILE A 6 4.18 -20.95 -0.61
C ILE A 6 4.79 -22.33 -0.34
N LEU A 7 5.41 -22.52 0.82
CA LEU A 7 5.86 -23.83 1.30
C LEU A 7 4.88 -24.36 2.33
N GLU A 8 4.27 -25.51 2.04
CA GLU A 8 3.53 -26.25 3.05
C GLU A 8 4.51 -27.10 3.86
N ILE A 9 4.63 -26.79 5.14
CA ILE A 9 5.70 -27.35 6.00
C ILE A 9 5.55 -28.86 6.22
N GLU A 10 4.31 -29.33 6.41
CA GLU A 10 4.05 -30.76 6.68
C GLU A 10 4.33 -31.64 5.48
N THR A 11 3.84 -31.26 4.31
CA THR A 11 3.99 -32.04 3.07
C THR A 11 5.27 -31.71 2.29
N LYS A 12 5.96 -30.60 2.67
CA LYS A 12 7.13 -30.03 1.98
C LYS A 12 6.85 -29.68 0.51
N ILE A 13 5.59 -29.44 0.17
CA ILE A 13 5.20 -29.03 -1.18
C ILE A 13 5.45 -27.54 -1.34
N LEU A 14 6.22 -27.17 -2.35
CA LEU A 14 6.52 -25.78 -2.74
C LEU A 14 5.66 -25.41 -3.95
N MET A 15 4.81 -24.39 -3.78
CA MET A 15 3.93 -23.90 -4.84
C MET A 15 4.28 -22.46 -5.20
N PRO A 16 4.39 -22.09 -6.50
CA PRO A 16 4.53 -20.68 -6.87
C PRO A 16 3.25 -19.93 -6.54
N LEU A 17 3.39 -18.75 -5.91
CA LEU A 17 2.24 -17.89 -5.55
C LEU A 17 1.55 -17.34 -6.81
N THR A 18 2.31 -17.04 -7.85
CA THR A 18 1.79 -16.55 -9.13
C THR A 18 2.33 -17.35 -10.30
N LYS A 19 1.51 -17.50 -11.33
CA LYS A 19 1.95 -17.98 -12.65
C LYS A 19 2.67 -16.81 -13.35
N ASN A 20 3.76 -17.11 -14.08
CA ASN A 20 4.45 -16.15 -14.97
C ASN A 20 5.32 -15.06 -14.30
N ASN A 21 6.08 -15.40 -13.25
CA ASN A 21 7.11 -14.49 -12.66
C ASN A 21 6.63 -13.04 -12.48
N ILE A 22 5.39 -12.86 -12.05
CA ILE A 22 4.85 -11.53 -11.77
C ILE A 22 5.53 -11.01 -10.51
N GLU A 23 6.09 -9.81 -10.59
CA GLU A 23 6.66 -9.12 -9.45
C GLU A 23 5.59 -8.74 -8.45
N LEU A 24 5.82 -9.11 -7.20
CA LEU A 24 4.95 -8.80 -6.07
C LEU A 24 5.70 -7.96 -5.05
N ARG A 25 4.95 -7.11 -4.33
CA ARG A 25 5.45 -6.31 -3.21
C ARG A 25 4.63 -6.60 -1.97
N ASN A 26 5.29 -6.54 -0.80
CA ASN A 26 4.65 -6.56 0.52
C ASN A 26 3.73 -7.78 0.72
N VAL A 27 4.18 -8.97 0.33
CA VAL A 27 3.38 -10.20 0.47
C VAL A 27 3.23 -10.57 1.94
N LYS A 28 1.97 -10.66 2.42
CA LYS A 28 1.64 -10.99 3.81
C LYS A 28 0.47 -11.93 3.91
N PHE A 29 0.55 -12.86 4.86
CA PHE A 29 -0.60 -13.69 5.25
C PHE A 29 -1.67 -12.86 5.97
N SER A 30 -2.94 -13.25 5.79
CA SER A 30 -4.00 -12.84 6.70
C SER A 30 -3.76 -13.44 8.09
N PRO A 31 -4.26 -12.82 9.18
CA PRO A 31 -4.12 -13.36 10.54
C PRO A 31 -4.61 -14.82 10.70
N ASP A 32 -5.65 -15.22 9.95
CA ASP A 32 -6.16 -16.60 9.95
C ASP A 32 -5.46 -17.55 8.98
N SER A 33 -4.39 -17.07 8.30
CA SER A 33 -3.56 -17.79 7.34
C SER A 33 -4.31 -18.37 6.12
N LYS A 34 -5.54 -17.92 5.83
CA LYS A 34 -6.32 -18.41 4.69
C LYS A 34 -6.06 -17.65 3.40
N PHE A 35 -5.57 -16.42 3.51
CA PHE A 35 -5.30 -15.54 2.39
C PHE A 35 -3.88 -15.00 2.44
N LEU A 36 -3.37 -14.65 1.27
CA LEU A 36 -2.25 -13.73 1.12
C LEU A 36 -2.78 -12.41 0.56
N ALA A 37 -2.16 -11.30 0.95
CA ALA A 37 -2.33 -10.02 0.25
C ALA A 37 -0.98 -9.55 -0.28
N TYR A 38 -1.01 -8.79 -1.36
CA TYR A 38 0.17 -8.22 -2.01
C TYR A 38 -0.20 -7.12 -3.00
N VAL A 39 0.79 -6.34 -3.39
CA VAL A 39 0.67 -5.37 -4.48
C VAL A 39 1.35 -5.92 -5.73
N ARG A 40 0.72 -5.76 -6.89
CA ARG A 40 1.27 -6.12 -8.20
C ARG A 40 1.90 -4.90 -8.91
N ASN A 41 2.59 -5.18 -10.01
CA ASN A 41 3.24 -4.16 -10.86
C ASN A 41 2.28 -3.16 -11.52
N ASP A 42 0.96 -3.37 -11.43
CA ASP A 42 -0.07 -2.41 -11.84
C ASP A 42 -0.48 -1.45 -10.70
N ASN A 43 0.29 -1.42 -9.60
CA ASN A 43 0.07 -0.59 -8.42
C ASN A 43 -1.30 -0.78 -7.76
N ASN A 44 -1.84 -2.00 -7.84
CA ASN A 44 -3.08 -2.39 -7.19
C ASN A 44 -2.87 -3.47 -6.14
N LEU A 45 -3.71 -3.42 -5.09
CA LEU A 45 -3.77 -4.39 -4.02
C LEU A 45 -4.61 -5.60 -4.44
N TYR A 46 -4.12 -6.78 -4.11
CA TYR A 46 -4.73 -8.07 -4.41
C TYR A 46 -4.79 -8.95 -3.17
N THR A 47 -5.68 -9.93 -3.20
CA THR A 47 -5.68 -11.06 -2.28
C THR A 47 -5.66 -12.38 -3.06
N TYR A 48 -5.10 -13.41 -2.43
CA TYR A 48 -5.05 -14.77 -2.96
C TYR A 48 -5.61 -15.74 -1.91
N ASP A 49 -6.68 -16.45 -2.26
CA ASP A 49 -7.28 -17.52 -1.44
C ASP A 49 -6.41 -18.78 -1.60
N ILE A 50 -5.71 -19.16 -0.55
CA ILE A 50 -4.73 -20.26 -0.58
C ILE A 50 -5.41 -21.58 -0.89
N LYS A 51 -6.56 -21.85 -0.27
CA LYS A 51 -7.30 -23.13 -0.46
C LYS A 51 -7.89 -23.24 -1.86
N ARG A 52 -8.40 -22.13 -2.42
CA ARG A 52 -9.05 -22.14 -3.75
C ARG A 52 -8.08 -21.89 -4.90
N GLY A 53 -6.86 -21.45 -4.62
CA GLY A 53 -5.90 -21.04 -5.65
C GLY A 53 -6.39 -19.88 -6.51
N LYS A 54 -7.18 -18.94 -5.92
CA LYS A 54 -7.81 -17.85 -6.66
C LYS A 54 -7.34 -16.49 -6.17
N GLU A 55 -6.88 -15.69 -7.12
CA GLU A 55 -6.54 -14.28 -6.92
C GLU A 55 -7.77 -13.38 -7.08
N LYS A 56 -7.78 -12.28 -6.32
CA LYS A 56 -8.78 -11.23 -6.43
C LYS A 56 -8.16 -9.85 -6.36
N LYS A 57 -8.46 -9.01 -7.35
CA LYS A 57 -8.08 -7.60 -7.36
C LYS A 57 -9.00 -6.79 -6.45
N LEU A 58 -8.44 -6.10 -5.44
CA LEU A 58 -9.19 -5.31 -4.45
C LEU A 58 -9.30 -3.84 -4.85
N THR A 59 -8.24 -3.25 -5.40
CA THR A 59 -8.24 -1.86 -5.89
C THR A 59 -8.16 -1.82 -7.41
N ARG A 60 -8.55 -0.70 -8.04
CA ARG A 60 -8.57 -0.55 -9.50
C ARG A 60 -8.11 0.83 -9.97
N THR A 61 -7.60 1.64 -9.05
CA THR A 61 -7.12 3.01 -9.34
C THR A 61 -5.64 3.05 -9.69
N GLY A 62 -4.92 1.94 -9.45
CA GLY A 62 -3.49 1.84 -9.67
C GLY A 62 -3.08 2.24 -11.09
N SER A 63 -2.07 3.10 -11.19
CA SER A 63 -1.52 3.65 -12.42
C SER A 63 -0.04 3.97 -12.23
N LYS A 64 0.57 4.69 -13.17
CA LYS A 64 1.95 5.17 -13.01
C LYS A 64 2.13 6.19 -11.87
N THR A 65 1.03 6.82 -11.43
CA THR A 65 1.05 7.87 -10.41
C THR A 65 0.10 7.60 -9.24
N ILE A 66 -0.74 6.57 -9.32
CA ILE A 66 -1.63 6.16 -8.23
C ILE A 66 -1.13 4.82 -7.69
N LEU A 67 -0.71 4.83 -6.43
CA LEU A 67 -0.14 3.67 -5.75
C LEU A 67 -1.11 3.19 -4.67
N ASN A 68 -1.46 1.90 -4.68
CA ASN A 68 -2.34 1.30 -3.68
C ASN A 68 -1.59 0.26 -2.86
N GLY A 69 -1.49 0.45 -1.54
CA GLY A 69 -0.88 -0.52 -0.63
C GLY A 69 0.65 -0.55 -0.64
N HIS A 70 1.27 0.41 -1.26
CA HIS A 70 2.70 0.72 -1.19
C HIS A 70 2.90 2.22 -1.43
N PHE A 71 4.13 2.70 -1.32
CA PHE A 71 4.45 4.12 -1.37
C PHE A 71 5.44 4.45 -2.47
N GLY A 72 5.52 5.73 -2.80
CA GLY A 72 6.55 6.34 -3.62
C GLY A 72 7.75 6.80 -2.78
N TRP A 73 8.69 7.47 -3.46
CA TRP A 73 9.99 7.83 -2.89
C TRP A 73 9.90 8.60 -1.57
N LEU A 74 8.99 9.59 -1.47
CA LEU A 74 8.91 10.46 -0.30
C LEU A 74 8.61 9.65 0.99
N TYR A 75 7.64 8.75 0.93
CA TYR A 75 7.25 7.95 2.09
C TYR A 75 8.25 6.84 2.38
N GLU A 76 8.86 6.23 1.36
CA GLU A 76 9.86 5.19 1.53
C GLU A 76 11.12 5.73 2.22
N GLU A 77 11.65 6.87 1.77
CA GLU A 77 12.93 7.40 2.23
C GLU A 77 12.79 8.30 3.48
N GLU A 78 11.77 9.18 3.52
CA GLU A 78 11.66 10.18 4.57
C GLU A 78 10.83 9.70 5.77
N LEU A 79 9.89 8.78 5.55
CA LEU A 79 8.95 8.32 6.58
C LEU A 79 9.04 6.81 6.84
N THR A 80 10.04 6.11 6.28
CA THR A 80 10.27 4.65 6.40
C THR A 80 9.04 3.80 6.04
N GLY A 81 8.20 4.31 5.14
CA GLY A 81 6.93 3.71 4.72
C GLY A 81 7.10 2.73 3.56
N TYR A 82 7.52 1.48 3.83
CA TYR A 82 7.66 0.46 2.78
C TYR A 82 6.38 -0.36 2.57
N ASP A 83 5.52 -0.42 3.58
CA ASP A 83 4.38 -1.32 3.67
C ASP A 83 3.07 -0.52 3.80
N GLY A 84 2.37 -0.39 2.71
CA GLY A 84 1.22 0.50 2.55
C GLY A 84 -0.14 -0.14 2.87
N TYR A 85 -0.22 -1.26 3.59
CA TYR A 85 -1.51 -1.82 4.01
C TYR A 85 -1.43 -2.66 5.29
N ARG A 86 -2.59 -2.83 5.96
CA ARG A 86 -2.75 -3.58 7.21
C ARG A 86 -3.96 -4.51 7.14
N TRP A 87 -3.78 -5.78 7.46
CA TRP A 87 -4.86 -6.73 7.65
C TRP A 87 -5.67 -6.41 8.90
N SER A 88 -7.01 -6.49 8.82
CA SER A 88 -7.84 -6.48 10.03
C SER A 88 -7.61 -7.76 10.85
N PRO A 89 -7.68 -7.69 12.19
CA PRO A 89 -7.47 -8.87 13.07
C PRO A 89 -8.41 -10.05 12.76
N ASP A 90 -9.59 -9.78 12.22
CA ASP A 90 -10.59 -10.80 11.83
C ASP A 90 -10.39 -11.32 10.38
N SER A 91 -9.33 -10.93 9.69
CA SER A 91 -9.01 -11.34 8.32
C SER A 91 -10.06 -10.97 7.26
N LYS A 92 -11.04 -10.12 7.57
CA LYS A 92 -12.16 -9.80 6.66
C LYS A 92 -11.94 -8.55 5.83
N SER A 93 -11.01 -7.69 6.24
CA SER A 93 -10.75 -6.40 5.60
C SER A 93 -9.27 -6.06 5.58
N ILE A 94 -8.92 -5.13 4.69
CA ILE A 94 -7.60 -4.52 4.61
C ILE A 94 -7.78 -3.02 4.65
N ALA A 95 -7.07 -2.35 5.56
CA ALA A 95 -6.86 -0.91 5.52
C ALA A 95 -5.59 -0.62 4.70
N TYR A 96 -5.63 0.38 3.80
CA TYR A 96 -4.53 0.66 2.90
C TYR A 96 -4.42 2.15 2.60
N TRP A 97 -3.22 2.60 2.28
CA TRP A 97 -3.00 3.91 1.69
C TRP A 97 -3.16 3.86 0.16
N GLU A 98 -3.84 4.85 -0.38
CA GLU A 98 -3.76 5.23 -1.78
C GLU A 98 -2.96 6.53 -1.85
N GLU A 99 -1.82 6.49 -2.52
CA GLU A 99 -0.95 7.64 -2.77
C GLU A 99 -1.13 8.12 -4.20
N ASP A 100 -1.28 9.44 -4.38
CA ASP A 100 -1.34 10.09 -5.70
C ASP A 100 -0.14 11.01 -5.87
N GLU A 101 0.78 10.59 -6.73
CA GLU A 101 1.98 11.32 -7.11
C GLU A 101 1.80 12.17 -8.39
N SER A 102 0.58 12.33 -8.92
CA SER A 102 0.36 13.02 -10.20
C SER A 102 0.90 14.45 -10.22
N MET A 103 0.87 15.13 -9.07
CA MET A 103 1.37 16.50 -8.89
C MET A 103 2.84 16.58 -8.46
N VAL A 104 3.49 15.45 -8.19
CA VAL A 104 4.91 15.39 -7.80
C VAL A 104 5.78 15.49 -9.06
N PRO A 105 6.75 16.43 -9.11
CA PRO A 105 7.64 16.55 -10.27
C PRO A 105 8.51 15.32 -10.52
N GLU A 106 8.84 15.07 -11.78
CA GLU A 106 9.78 14.01 -12.17
C GLU A 106 11.22 14.49 -12.02
N PHE A 107 12.05 13.65 -11.40
CA PHE A 107 13.49 13.81 -11.35
C PHE A 107 14.16 12.73 -12.20
N TYR A 108 15.21 13.11 -12.93
CA TYR A 108 15.91 12.23 -13.86
C TYR A 108 17.24 11.79 -13.30
N LEU A 109 17.41 10.48 -13.11
CA LEU A 109 18.65 9.85 -12.71
C LEU A 109 19.31 9.20 -13.92
N LEU A 110 20.60 9.45 -14.11
CA LEU A 110 21.38 8.82 -15.15
C LEU A 110 22.07 7.56 -14.60
N ASP A 111 21.55 6.40 -14.98
CA ASP A 111 22.17 5.11 -14.66
C ASP A 111 23.28 4.81 -15.66
N LYS A 112 24.54 4.89 -15.20
CA LYS A 112 25.75 4.68 -16.01
C LYS A 112 26.32 3.26 -15.91
N MET A 113 25.64 2.36 -15.22
CA MET A 113 26.14 0.98 -15.00
C MET A 113 26.03 0.09 -16.25
N ASN A 114 25.27 0.51 -17.26
CA ASN A 114 25.13 -0.17 -18.54
C ASN A 114 26.11 0.39 -19.59
N LYS A 115 26.37 -0.39 -20.65
CA LYS A 115 27.20 0.05 -21.80
C LYS A 115 26.74 1.39 -22.36
N TYR A 116 25.43 1.61 -22.41
CA TYR A 116 24.80 2.89 -22.74
C TYR A 116 24.00 3.38 -21.53
N PRO A 117 24.16 4.63 -21.11
CA PRO A 117 23.44 5.18 -19.98
C PRO A 117 21.93 5.14 -20.19
N ILE A 118 21.20 4.81 -19.11
CA ILE A 118 19.73 4.77 -19.10
C ILE A 118 19.23 5.88 -18.18
N ILE A 119 18.23 6.64 -18.65
CA ILE A 119 17.54 7.63 -17.83
C ILE A 119 16.45 6.93 -17.03
N LYS A 120 16.58 6.93 -15.71
CA LYS A 120 15.54 6.53 -14.77
C LYS A 120 14.79 7.75 -14.29
N LYS A 121 13.46 7.68 -14.32
CA LYS A 121 12.57 8.73 -13.83
C LYS A 121 12.02 8.31 -12.48
N ILE A 122 12.11 9.19 -11.50
CA ILE A 122 11.48 9.03 -10.19
C ILE A 122 10.61 10.26 -9.90
N ARG A 123 9.54 10.09 -9.12
CA ARG A 123 8.77 11.19 -8.56
C ARG A 123 9.47 11.67 -7.30
N TYR A 124 10.02 12.89 -7.34
CA TYR A 124 10.87 13.43 -6.29
C TYR A 124 10.51 14.89 -6.00
N PRO A 125 9.85 15.18 -4.87
CA PRO A 125 9.51 16.55 -4.50
C PRO A 125 10.72 17.25 -3.90
N LYS A 126 11.27 18.24 -4.60
CA LYS A 126 12.27 19.13 -4.02
C LYS A 126 11.64 20.07 -3.00
N VAL A 127 12.49 20.74 -2.21
CA VAL A 127 12.05 21.73 -1.24
C VAL A 127 11.16 22.77 -1.90
N GLY A 128 9.96 22.98 -1.33
CA GLY A 128 8.97 23.92 -1.84
C GLY A 128 8.02 23.38 -2.92
N GLU A 129 8.28 22.19 -3.46
CA GLU A 129 7.41 21.55 -4.46
C GLU A 129 6.28 20.74 -3.82
N ASN A 130 5.37 20.24 -4.66
CA ASN A 130 4.23 19.45 -4.20
C ASN A 130 4.66 18.06 -3.72
N ASN A 131 4.21 17.69 -2.52
CA ASN A 131 4.23 16.32 -2.05
C ASN A 131 3.09 15.52 -2.68
N PRO A 132 3.13 14.17 -2.64
CA PRO A 132 1.99 13.35 -3.01
C PRO A 132 0.81 13.60 -2.07
N SER A 133 -0.39 13.43 -2.57
CA SER A 133 -1.60 13.37 -1.75
C SER A 133 -1.91 11.93 -1.37
N LEU A 134 -2.45 11.70 -0.17
CA LEU A 134 -2.78 10.37 0.33
C LEU A 134 -4.20 10.28 0.85
N LYS A 135 -4.76 9.07 0.77
CA LYS A 135 -6.01 8.69 1.45
C LYS A 135 -5.87 7.30 2.06
N ILE A 136 -6.55 7.13 3.20
CA ILE A 136 -6.70 5.81 3.81
C ILE A 136 -8.06 5.24 3.46
N GLY A 137 -8.06 4.07 2.86
CA GLY A 137 -9.24 3.31 2.51
C GLY A 137 -9.30 1.98 3.25
N ILE A 138 -10.51 1.47 3.45
CA ILE A 138 -10.76 0.10 3.89
C ILE A 138 -11.50 -0.64 2.79
N VAL A 139 -11.04 -1.85 2.46
CA VAL A 139 -11.69 -2.73 1.50
C VAL A 139 -11.89 -4.12 2.11
N ARG A 140 -13.04 -4.75 1.84
CA ARG A 140 -13.28 -6.13 2.26
C ARG A 140 -12.52 -7.10 1.37
N VAL A 141 -12.05 -8.20 1.92
CA VAL A 141 -11.37 -9.30 1.18
C VAL A 141 -12.25 -9.84 0.04
N SER A 142 -13.57 -9.75 0.19
CA SER A 142 -14.52 -10.03 -0.89
C SER A 142 -14.42 -9.06 -2.07
N GLY A 143 -13.69 -7.95 -1.94
CA GLY A 143 -13.56 -6.90 -2.95
C GLY A 143 -14.74 -5.92 -2.99
N ALA A 144 -15.71 -6.08 -2.10
CA ALA A 144 -16.88 -5.19 -1.98
C ALA A 144 -16.66 -4.11 -0.92
N GLY A 145 -17.42 -3.03 -1.01
CA GLY A 145 -17.61 -2.10 0.10
C GLY A 145 -16.38 -1.27 0.48
N ARG A 146 -15.64 -0.71 -0.49
CA ARG A 146 -14.56 0.25 -0.18
C ARG A 146 -15.13 1.47 0.55
N LYS A 147 -14.48 1.84 1.66
CA LYS A 147 -14.74 3.05 2.44
C LYS A 147 -13.49 3.90 2.54
N TRP A 148 -13.62 5.21 2.35
CA TRP A 148 -12.57 6.16 2.67
C TRP A 148 -12.77 6.68 4.09
N LEU A 149 -11.69 6.76 4.86
CA LEU A 149 -11.76 7.25 6.24
C LEU A 149 -11.88 8.78 6.24
N GLN A 150 -12.81 9.31 7.03
CA GLN A 150 -12.89 10.74 7.33
C GLN A 150 -11.59 11.17 8.02
N LYS A 151 -11.10 12.39 7.71
CA LYS A 151 -9.80 12.88 8.17
C LYS A 151 -8.59 12.07 7.68
N GLY A 152 -8.78 10.87 7.13
CA GLY A 152 -7.74 10.01 6.54
C GLY A 152 -7.43 10.40 5.09
N ALA A 153 -7.51 11.68 4.74
CA ALA A 153 -7.07 12.22 3.46
C ALA A 153 -6.23 13.48 3.68
N VAL A 154 -5.15 13.59 2.95
CA VAL A 154 -4.22 14.73 2.98
C VAL A 154 -3.87 15.16 1.56
N ASP A 155 -3.67 16.45 1.39
CA ASP A 155 -3.04 17.04 0.21
C ASP A 155 -1.52 17.19 0.44
N ASN A 156 -0.87 18.03 -0.36
CA ASN A 156 0.56 18.31 -0.26
C ASN A 156 1.01 19.04 1.02
N ASN A 157 0.11 19.39 1.95
CA ASN A 157 0.42 20.15 3.18
C ASN A 157 0.48 19.28 4.43
N ASP A 158 0.06 18.03 4.35
CA ASP A 158 0.04 17.10 5.47
C ASP A 158 0.55 15.73 5.06
N TYR A 159 0.85 14.89 6.06
CA TYR A 159 1.25 13.51 5.88
C TYR A 159 0.32 12.56 6.64
N LEU A 160 0.27 11.29 6.20
CA LEU A 160 -0.34 10.15 6.90
C LEU A 160 0.74 9.11 7.21
N PRO A 161 1.65 9.36 8.15
CA PRO A 161 2.85 8.55 8.34
C PRO A 161 2.60 7.20 8.99
N TRP A 162 1.45 6.99 9.63
CA TRP A 162 1.17 5.78 10.37
C TRP A 162 -0.31 5.41 10.38
N MET A 163 -0.60 4.11 10.33
CA MET A 163 -1.93 3.53 10.46
C MET A 163 -1.84 2.11 11.01
N GLU A 164 -2.74 1.75 11.92
CA GLU A 164 -2.86 0.40 12.44
C GLU A 164 -4.30 0.08 12.90
N TRP A 165 -4.67 -1.21 12.92
CA TRP A 165 -5.94 -1.65 13.47
C TRP A 165 -5.88 -1.65 14.99
N VAL A 166 -6.81 -0.93 15.64
CA VAL A 166 -7.01 -0.97 17.09
C VAL A 166 -7.69 -2.28 17.49
N ASN A 167 -8.66 -2.68 16.70
CA ASN A 167 -9.40 -3.93 16.81
C ASN A 167 -10.08 -4.24 15.45
N LYS A 168 -10.93 -5.27 15.38
CA LYS A 168 -11.61 -5.65 14.12
C LYS A 168 -12.52 -4.55 13.54
N ASP A 169 -12.93 -3.56 14.32
CA ASP A 169 -13.94 -2.56 13.95
C ASP A 169 -13.35 -1.14 13.79
N LYS A 170 -12.13 -0.88 14.29
CA LYS A 170 -11.54 0.46 14.35
C LYS A 170 -10.11 0.50 13.84
N VAL A 171 -9.80 1.53 13.06
CA VAL A 171 -8.47 1.85 12.55
C VAL A 171 -8.00 3.16 13.17
N ALA A 172 -6.81 3.16 13.78
CA ALA A 172 -6.13 4.38 14.22
C ALA A 172 -5.13 4.82 13.14
N PHE A 173 -4.98 6.13 12.97
CA PHE A 173 -3.99 6.70 12.07
C PHE A 173 -3.53 8.07 12.56
N ILE A 174 -2.35 8.49 12.12
CA ILE A 174 -1.77 9.79 12.45
C ILE A 174 -1.81 10.68 11.20
N LYS A 175 -2.23 11.92 11.40
CA LYS A 175 -2.08 13.03 10.47
C LYS A 175 -1.02 13.98 11.02
N MET A 176 -0.01 14.31 10.23
CA MET A 176 1.08 15.20 10.59
C MET A 176 1.14 16.35 9.59
N ASN A 177 1.32 17.58 10.05
CA ASN A 177 1.45 18.71 9.16
C ASN A 177 2.82 18.73 8.45
N ARG A 178 2.92 19.46 7.32
CA ARG A 178 4.14 19.56 6.51
C ARG A 178 5.38 20.05 7.28
N LYS A 179 5.21 20.91 8.30
CA LYS A 179 6.30 21.37 9.18
C LYS A 179 6.73 20.32 10.19
N GLN A 180 6.05 19.19 10.28
CA GLN A 180 6.33 18.07 11.18
C GLN A 180 6.40 18.44 12.67
N ASN A 181 5.70 19.50 13.07
CA ASN A 181 5.64 19.99 14.46
C ASN A 181 4.26 19.85 15.09
N LYS A 182 3.30 19.25 14.36
CA LYS A 182 1.96 18.94 14.87
C LYS A 182 1.51 17.58 14.34
N MET A 183 1.08 16.71 15.25
CA MET A 183 0.47 15.41 14.94
C MET A 183 -0.85 15.27 15.65
N ASP A 184 -1.88 14.85 14.91
CA ASP A 184 -3.20 14.52 15.42
C ASP A 184 -3.46 13.03 15.20
N MET A 185 -3.89 12.30 16.25
CA MET A 185 -4.31 10.91 16.14
C MET A 185 -5.82 10.83 15.97
N TYR A 186 -6.25 10.02 15.03
CA TYR A 186 -7.66 9.74 14.75
C TYR A 186 -7.95 8.25 14.90
N VAL A 187 -9.18 7.92 15.29
CA VAL A 187 -9.67 6.54 15.33
C VAL A 187 -10.96 6.48 14.52
N ALA A 188 -10.94 5.78 13.40
CA ALA A 188 -12.08 5.67 12.50
C ALA A 188 -12.77 4.32 12.60
N ASP A 189 -14.08 4.34 12.46
CA ASP A 189 -14.94 3.16 12.39
C ASP A 189 -14.87 2.51 11.00
N ARG A 190 -14.72 1.18 10.95
CA ARG A 190 -14.55 0.40 9.71
C ARG A 190 -15.75 0.49 8.78
N GLU A 191 -16.96 0.45 9.30
CA GLU A 191 -18.18 0.35 8.48
C GLU A 191 -18.65 1.72 7.98
N THR A 192 -18.50 2.76 8.80
CA THR A 192 -18.93 4.12 8.48
C THR A 192 -17.83 4.98 7.89
N GLY A 193 -16.56 4.69 8.21
CA GLY A 193 -15.40 5.55 7.89
C GLY A 193 -15.31 6.81 8.74
N LYS A 194 -16.21 7.02 9.71
CA LYS A 194 -16.20 8.19 10.59
C LYS A 194 -15.04 8.12 11.60
N ALA A 195 -14.31 9.22 11.74
CA ALA A 195 -13.21 9.41 12.70
C ALA A 195 -13.63 10.36 13.81
#